data_1962200ff41846028f1845997fd67251
#
_entry.id   1962200ff41846028f1845997fd67251
#
_cell.length_a   1.000
_cell.length_b   1.000
_cell.length_c   1.000
_cell.angle_alpha   90.00
_cell.angle_beta   90.00
_cell.angle_gamma   90.00
#
_symmetry.space_group_name_H-M   'P 1'
#
loop_
_entity.id
_entity.type
_entity.pdbx_description
1 polymer ?
#
loop_
_entity_poly.entity_id
_entity_poly.type
_entity_poly.pdbx_seq_one_letter_code
_entity_poly.pdbx_strand_id
1 'polypeptide(L)'
;MKKNVIVSLADSNYFPLLDELINSIKRFKESEKIAICVLDAGLTQEQKDLLSKKVDEIKKADWDIEVPEFKVKGKEWLKSQVSRAFLPKYFPNYDKYLWIDCDAWVNDWECVELYFKACDNGKLGITQTLGPGYKIMSKVNWLFGKLAIIKSQNFKHAVKSKIPYDKARKLAFAPHINIGVFSLEKNSSGWESWQNNLKPVSYTHLRAHE
;
A
#
# COMPACT_ATOMS: atom_id res chain seq x y z
N MET A 1 12.37 -14.12 -19.03
CA MET A 1 12.51 -13.45 -17.71
C MET A 1 11.24 -12.67 -17.45
N LYS A 2 10.62 -12.84 -16.28
CA LYS A 2 9.40 -12.13 -15.89
C LYS A 2 9.71 -10.64 -15.69
N LYS A 3 8.99 -9.75 -16.36
CA LYS A 3 9.22 -8.29 -16.30
C LYS A 3 8.39 -7.59 -15.24
N ASN A 4 7.22 -8.13 -14.97
CA ASN A 4 6.25 -7.56 -14.02
C ASN A 4 6.27 -8.39 -12.73
N VAL A 5 6.03 -7.74 -11.60
CA VAL A 5 6.01 -8.38 -10.29
C VAL A 5 4.79 -7.95 -9.47
N ILE A 6 4.16 -8.94 -8.83
CA ILE A 6 3.19 -8.70 -7.75
C ILE A 6 3.96 -8.83 -6.44
N VAL A 7 3.82 -7.85 -5.55
CA VAL A 7 4.50 -7.82 -4.25
C VAL A 7 3.47 -7.71 -3.15
N SER A 8 3.64 -8.51 -2.10
CA SER A 8 2.88 -8.41 -0.86
C SER A 8 3.81 -8.51 0.35
N LEU A 9 3.27 -8.27 1.55
CA LEU A 9 4.02 -8.38 2.80
C LEU A 9 3.13 -8.99 3.87
N ALA A 10 3.72 -9.86 4.71
CA ALA A 10 3.08 -10.33 5.93
C ALA A 10 4.09 -10.59 7.05
N ASP A 11 3.60 -10.59 8.27
CA ASP A 11 4.22 -11.24 9.41
C ASP A 11 3.61 -12.63 9.64
N SER A 12 4.03 -13.32 10.69
CA SER A 12 3.56 -14.67 11.01
C SER A 12 2.06 -14.75 11.29
N ASN A 13 1.45 -13.67 11.80
CA ASN A 13 0.01 -13.64 12.12
C ASN A 13 -0.83 -13.51 10.85
N TYR A 14 -0.33 -12.76 9.87
CA TYR A 14 -1.00 -12.52 8.59
C TYR A 14 -0.64 -13.56 7.52
N PHE A 15 0.24 -14.52 7.83
CA PHE A 15 0.63 -15.58 6.89
C PHE A 15 -0.55 -16.33 6.26
N PRO A 16 -1.62 -16.72 6.98
CA PRO A 16 -2.74 -17.41 6.36
C PRO A 16 -3.41 -16.59 5.26
N LEU A 17 -3.56 -15.29 5.46
CA LEU A 17 -4.15 -14.38 4.46
C LEU A 17 -3.23 -14.21 3.25
N LEU A 18 -1.91 -14.09 3.49
CA LEU A 18 -0.91 -14.04 2.42
C LEU A 18 -0.93 -15.32 1.57
N ASP A 19 -1.02 -16.49 2.19
CA ASP A 19 -1.06 -17.76 1.48
C ASP A 19 -2.32 -17.86 0.60
N GLU A 20 -3.46 -17.43 1.11
CA GLU A 20 -4.71 -17.35 0.36
C GLU A 20 -4.64 -16.34 -0.80
N LEU A 21 -4.02 -15.16 -0.61
CA LEU A 21 -3.78 -14.23 -1.70
C LEU A 21 -2.95 -14.89 -2.81
N ILE A 22 -1.83 -15.54 -2.45
CA ILE A 22 -0.96 -16.21 -3.42
C ILE A 22 -1.72 -17.32 -4.16
N ASN A 23 -2.52 -18.12 -3.45
CA ASN A 23 -3.34 -19.14 -4.05
C ASN A 23 -4.36 -18.52 -5.02
N SER A 24 -4.97 -17.39 -4.66
CA SER A 24 -5.91 -16.67 -5.54
C SER A 24 -5.27 -16.16 -6.83
N ILE A 25 -4.01 -15.74 -6.77
CA ILE A 25 -3.23 -15.33 -7.94
C ILE A 25 -2.91 -16.56 -8.81
N LYS A 26 -2.40 -17.62 -8.20
CA LYS A 26 -1.90 -18.80 -8.90
C LYS A 26 -2.98 -19.66 -9.57
N ARG A 27 -4.25 -19.49 -9.23
CA ARG A 27 -5.35 -20.15 -9.94
C ARG A 27 -5.51 -19.68 -11.40
N PHE A 28 -4.93 -18.52 -11.76
CA PHE A 28 -4.95 -18.02 -13.12
C PHE A 28 -3.67 -18.42 -13.86
N LYS A 29 -3.83 -18.99 -15.05
CA LYS A 29 -2.72 -19.44 -15.90
C LYS A 29 -1.80 -18.27 -16.30
N GLU A 30 -2.36 -17.10 -16.47
CA GLU A 30 -1.65 -15.86 -16.82
C GLU A 30 -0.62 -15.46 -15.77
N SER A 31 -0.80 -15.88 -14.51
CA SER A 31 0.13 -15.60 -13.42
C SER A 31 1.52 -16.20 -13.62
N GLU A 32 1.66 -17.24 -14.46
CA GLU A 32 2.94 -17.85 -14.79
C GLU A 32 3.94 -16.87 -15.44
N LYS A 33 3.42 -15.79 -16.08
CA LYS A 33 4.22 -14.75 -16.75
C LYS A 33 4.64 -13.62 -15.82
N ILE A 34 4.12 -13.58 -14.60
CA ILE A 34 4.34 -12.51 -13.62
C ILE A 34 5.05 -13.09 -12.40
N ALA A 35 6.05 -12.37 -11.89
CA ALA A 35 6.72 -12.77 -10.67
C ALA A 35 5.81 -12.48 -9.46
N ILE A 36 5.89 -13.35 -8.45
CA ILE A 36 5.26 -13.14 -7.15
C ILE A 36 6.40 -13.03 -6.14
N CYS A 37 6.52 -11.90 -5.47
CA CYS A 37 7.54 -11.64 -4.47
C CYS A 37 6.92 -11.28 -3.13
N VAL A 38 7.57 -11.65 -2.04
CA VAL A 38 7.09 -11.42 -0.69
C VAL A 38 8.13 -10.66 0.13
N LEU A 39 7.68 -9.66 0.87
CA LEU A 39 8.44 -9.02 1.94
C LEU A 39 8.10 -9.69 3.27
N ASP A 40 9.10 -10.27 3.91
CA ASP A 40 9.00 -10.91 5.23
C ASP A 40 9.11 -9.84 6.33
N ALA A 41 8.01 -9.61 7.05
CA ALA A 41 7.96 -8.72 8.21
C ALA A 41 7.99 -9.49 9.55
N GLY A 42 8.39 -10.75 9.55
CA GLY A 42 8.44 -11.59 10.75
C GLY A 42 7.78 -12.96 10.54
N LEU A 43 7.93 -13.54 9.37
CA LEU A 43 7.51 -14.91 9.08
C LEU A 43 8.39 -15.93 9.83
N THR A 44 7.80 -17.03 10.26
CA THR A 44 8.57 -18.17 10.78
C THR A 44 9.35 -18.87 9.68
N GLN A 45 10.38 -19.65 10.03
CA GLN A 45 11.14 -20.40 9.04
C GLN A 45 10.25 -21.38 8.28
N GLU A 46 9.36 -22.07 8.97
CA GLU A 46 8.40 -23.00 8.38
C GLU A 46 7.48 -22.30 7.34
N GLN A 47 6.97 -21.11 7.68
CA GLN A 47 6.16 -20.31 6.75
C GLN A 47 6.96 -19.88 5.51
N LYS A 48 8.23 -19.50 5.68
CA LYS A 48 9.12 -19.18 4.54
C LYS A 48 9.38 -20.38 3.66
N ASP A 49 9.58 -21.56 4.25
CA ASP A 49 9.79 -22.81 3.49
C ASP A 49 8.55 -23.22 2.69
N LEU A 50 7.35 -22.95 3.21
CA LEU A 50 6.10 -23.14 2.47
C LEU A 50 5.97 -22.14 1.32
N LEU A 51 6.24 -20.86 1.57
CA LEU A 51 6.17 -19.80 0.56
C LEU A 51 7.19 -19.97 -0.57
N SER A 52 8.41 -20.42 -0.25
CA SER A 52 9.48 -20.61 -1.25
C SER A 52 9.09 -21.57 -2.38
N LYS A 53 8.12 -22.45 -2.17
CA LYS A 53 7.56 -23.36 -3.18
C LYS A 53 6.53 -22.68 -4.08
N LYS A 54 6.05 -21.49 -3.70
CA LYS A 54 4.92 -20.81 -4.35
C LYS A 54 5.31 -19.47 -4.98
N VAL A 55 6.38 -18.81 -4.52
CA VAL A 55 6.77 -17.46 -4.93
C VAL A 55 8.18 -17.43 -5.53
N ASP A 56 8.49 -16.41 -6.31
CA ASP A 56 9.77 -16.26 -7.00
C ASP A 56 10.88 -15.77 -6.07
N GLU A 57 10.59 -14.81 -5.16
CA GLU A 57 11.56 -14.26 -4.21
C GLU A 57 10.90 -13.93 -2.86
N ILE A 58 11.65 -14.14 -1.77
CA ILE A 58 11.29 -13.65 -0.43
C ILE A 58 12.45 -12.80 0.07
N LYS A 59 12.17 -11.57 0.50
CA LYS A 59 13.16 -10.68 1.11
C LYS A 59 12.68 -10.14 2.45
N LYS A 60 13.61 -9.98 3.38
CA LYS A 60 13.30 -9.39 4.68
C LYS A 60 12.94 -7.92 4.51
N ALA A 61 11.82 -7.51 5.09
CA ALA A 61 11.41 -6.12 5.16
C ALA A 61 12.20 -5.38 6.24
N ASP A 62 12.70 -4.20 5.90
CA ASP A 62 13.39 -3.31 6.84
C ASP A 62 12.54 -2.07 7.15
N TRP A 63 12.98 -1.30 8.16
CA TRP A 63 12.49 0.05 8.37
C TRP A 63 13.28 0.98 7.43
N ASP A 64 12.71 1.22 6.23
CA ASP A 64 13.35 2.04 5.18
C ASP A 64 13.46 3.53 5.53
N ILE A 65 12.88 3.95 6.64
CA ILE A 65 12.94 5.31 7.20
C ILE A 65 13.22 5.21 8.71
N GLU A 66 13.81 6.28 9.25
CA GLU A 66 13.98 6.38 10.70
C GLU A 66 12.63 6.49 11.40
N VAL A 67 12.36 5.58 12.31
CA VAL A 67 11.15 5.55 13.12
C VAL A 67 11.55 5.40 14.58
N PRO A 68 11.00 6.20 15.51
CA PRO A 68 11.29 6.02 16.94
C PRO A 68 10.93 4.61 17.42
N GLU A 69 11.87 3.91 18.02
CA GLU A 69 11.73 2.50 18.45
C GLU A 69 10.48 2.26 19.30
N PHE A 70 10.18 3.19 20.24
CA PHE A 70 9.00 3.07 21.11
C PHE A 70 7.66 3.04 20.39
N LYS A 71 7.60 3.48 19.11
CA LYS A 71 6.38 3.46 18.29
C LYS A 71 6.17 2.15 17.55
N VAL A 72 7.26 1.43 17.30
CA VAL A 72 7.27 0.28 16.38
C VAL A 72 7.60 -1.03 17.07
N LYS A 73 8.03 -0.99 18.33
CA LYS A 73 8.37 -2.18 19.12
C LYS A 73 7.19 -3.15 19.16
N GLY A 74 7.41 -4.38 18.68
CA GLY A 74 6.38 -5.41 18.59
C GLY A 74 5.32 -5.20 17.50
N LYS A 75 5.52 -4.25 16.58
CA LYS A 75 4.60 -3.93 15.49
C LYS A 75 5.29 -4.07 14.13
N GLU A 76 5.93 -5.20 13.89
CA GLU A 76 6.70 -5.45 12.66
C GLU A 76 5.85 -5.34 11.39
N TRP A 77 4.56 -5.67 11.47
CA TRP A 77 3.58 -5.49 10.39
C TRP A 77 3.50 -4.05 9.85
N LEU A 78 3.83 -3.04 10.68
CA LEU A 78 3.86 -1.63 10.23
C LEU A 78 4.93 -1.37 9.15
N LYS A 79 5.88 -2.27 8.96
CA LYS A 79 6.82 -2.20 7.84
C LYS A 79 6.09 -2.16 6.50
N SER A 80 4.90 -2.79 6.39
CA SER A 80 4.07 -2.72 5.19
C SER A 80 3.73 -1.29 4.77
N GLN A 81 3.56 -0.38 5.73
CA GLN A 81 3.22 1.01 5.44
C GLN A 81 4.40 1.83 4.92
N VAL A 82 5.62 1.35 5.15
CA VAL A 82 6.85 2.02 4.75
C VAL A 82 7.46 1.37 3.53
N SER A 83 7.70 0.06 3.57
CA SER A 83 8.43 -0.68 2.53
C SER A 83 7.75 -0.64 1.16
N ARG A 84 6.43 -0.45 1.10
CA ARG A 84 5.71 -0.32 -0.18
C ARG A 84 6.19 0.84 -1.05
N ALA A 85 6.79 1.87 -0.49
CA ALA A 85 7.39 2.96 -1.25
C ALA A 85 8.81 2.64 -1.77
N PHE A 86 9.39 1.49 -1.39
CA PHE A 86 10.76 1.10 -1.69
C PHE A 86 10.84 -0.20 -2.51
N LEU A 87 9.77 -0.63 -3.18
CA LEU A 87 9.73 -1.90 -3.91
C LEU A 87 10.87 -2.06 -4.92
N PRO A 88 11.28 -1.03 -5.70
CA PRO A 88 12.43 -1.17 -6.61
C PRO A 88 13.77 -1.41 -5.90
N LYS A 89 13.93 -1.00 -4.63
CA LYS A 89 15.10 -1.30 -3.80
C LYS A 89 15.15 -2.80 -3.46
N TYR A 90 14.00 -3.37 -3.09
CA TYR A 90 13.92 -4.79 -2.72
C TYR A 90 14.03 -5.72 -3.93
N PHE A 91 13.36 -5.36 -5.02
CA PHE A 91 13.23 -6.20 -6.20
C PHE A 91 13.64 -5.44 -7.46
N PRO A 92 14.96 -5.18 -7.68
CA PRO A 92 15.43 -4.26 -8.73
C PRO A 92 15.31 -4.80 -10.16
N ASN A 93 14.96 -6.07 -10.36
CA ASN A 93 15.00 -6.74 -11.65
C ASN A 93 13.69 -6.66 -12.45
N TYR A 94 12.68 -5.93 -11.96
CA TYR A 94 11.37 -5.84 -12.59
C TYR A 94 11.12 -4.45 -13.15
N ASP A 95 10.28 -4.36 -14.17
CA ASP A 95 9.92 -3.11 -14.85
C ASP A 95 8.68 -2.46 -14.24
N LYS A 96 7.72 -3.28 -13.78
CA LYS A 96 6.46 -2.81 -13.18
C LYS A 96 6.16 -3.59 -11.89
N TYR A 97 5.67 -2.86 -10.91
CA TYR A 97 5.29 -3.38 -9.60
C TYR A 97 3.80 -3.22 -9.39
N LEU A 98 3.16 -4.28 -8.93
CA LEU A 98 1.80 -4.28 -8.42
C LEU A 98 1.87 -4.70 -6.95
N TRP A 99 1.56 -3.76 -6.05
CA TRP A 99 1.38 -4.07 -4.64
C TRP A 99 -0.04 -4.55 -4.40
N ILE A 100 -0.19 -5.60 -3.61
CA ILE A 100 -1.48 -6.09 -3.12
C ILE A 100 -1.32 -6.39 -1.63
N ASP A 101 -2.13 -5.76 -0.76
CA ASP A 101 -2.15 -6.08 0.66
C ASP A 101 -2.52 -7.55 0.86
N CYS A 102 -1.90 -8.21 1.84
CA CYS A 102 -2.02 -9.67 2.03
C CYS A 102 -3.45 -10.14 2.41
N ASP A 103 -4.31 -9.24 2.86
CA ASP A 103 -5.71 -9.48 3.18
C ASP A 103 -6.67 -9.25 1.99
N ALA A 104 -6.12 -9.03 0.80
CA ALA A 104 -6.87 -8.93 -0.44
C ALA A 104 -6.95 -10.30 -1.17
N TRP A 105 -7.78 -10.36 -2.20
CA TRP A 105 -8.01 -11.54 -3.00
C TRP A 105 -8.13 -11.16 -4.48
N VAL A 106 -7.45 -11.89 -5.38
CA VAL A 106 -7.60 -11.71 -6.83
C VAL A 106 -8.77 -12.57 -7.31
N ASN A 107 -9.88 -11.90 -7.59
CA ASN A 107 -11.09 -12.57 -8.05
C ASN A 107 -11.17 -12.70 -9.57
N ASP A 108 -10.59 -11.74 -10.29
CA ASP A 108 -10.55 -11.66 -11.75
C ASP A 108 -9.17 -11.20 -12.20
N TRP A 109 -8.61 -11.85 -13.25
CA TRP A 109 -7.30 -11.50 -13.77
C TRP A 109 -7.28 -10.17 -14.53
N GLU A 110 -8.38 -9.78 -15.13
CA GLU A 110 -8.49 -8.49 -15.81
C GLU A 110 -8.12 -7.32 -14.90
N CYS A 111 -8.46 -7.42 -13.61
CA CYS A 111 -8.06 -6.40 -12.63
C CYS A 111 -6.54 -6.26 -12.52
N VAL A 112 -5.79 -7.36 -12.55
CA VAL A 112 -4.31 -7.36 -12.52
C VAL A 112 -3.75 -6.69 -13.76
N GLU A 113 -4.29 -7.02 -14.93
CA GLU A 113 -3.87 -6.43 -16.21
C GLU A 113 -4.17 -4.93 -16.25
N LEU A 114 -5.33 -4.51 -15.75
CA LEU A 114 -5.72 -3.10 -15.68
C LEU A 114 -4.76 -2.30 -14.78
N TYR A 115 -4.35 -2.85 -13.63
CA TYR A 115 -3.36 -2.19 -12.78
C TYR A 115 -2.01 -2.04 -13.48
N PHE A 116 -1.50 -3.08 -14.15
CA PHE A 116 -0.24 -2.99 -14.90
C PHE A 116 -0.34 -2.02 -16.09
N LYS A 117 -1.48 -1.90 -16.72
CA LYS A 117 -1.74 -0.91 -17.78
C LYS A 117 -1.88 0.50 -17.20
N ALA A 118 -2.51 0.65 -16.04
CA ALA A 118 -2.73 1.96 -15.41
C ALA A 118 -1.43 2.65 -15.00
N CYS A 119 -0.34 1.89 -14.76
CA CYS A 119 0.95 2.48 -14.41
C CYS A 119 1.82 2.86 -15.61
N ASP A 120 1.36 2.65 -16.85
CA ASP A 120 2.11 3.02 -18.04
C ASP A 120 2.46 4.51 -18.06
N ASN A 121 3.64 4.83 -18.61
CA ASN A 121 4.20 6.18 -18.66
C ASN A 121 4.46 6.80 -17.29
N GLY A 122 4.83 6.00 -16.32
CA GLY A 122 5.20 6.42 -14.97
C GLY A 122 4.03 6.89 -14.10
N LYS A 123 2.78 6.65 -14.52
CA LYS A 123 1.58 7.00 -13.76
C LYS A 123 1.41 6.06 -12.57
N LEU A 124 0.72 6.55 -11.52
CA LEU A 124 0.30 5.73 -10.40
C LEU A 124 -1.04 5.06 -10.74
N GLY A 125 -1.04 3.73 -10.92
CA GLY A 125 -2.26 2.93 -11.03
C GLY A 125 -2.85 2.72 -9.63
N ILE A 126 -4.00 3.31 -9.36
CA ILE A 126 -4.64 3.27 -8.03
C ILE A 126 -6.15 3.47 -8.15
N THR A 127 -6.91 2.93 -7.20
CA THR A 127 -8.35 3.10 -7.14
C THR A 127 -8.78 4.02 -6.00
N GLN A 128 -9.92 4.67 -6.19
CA GLN A 128 -10.57 5.43 -5.14
C GLN A 128 -11.32 4.49 -4.20
N THR A 129 -11.39 4.85 -2.92
CA THR A 129 -12.25 4.19 -1.96
C THR A 129 -13.69 4.64 -2.20
N LEU A 130 -14.42 3.84 -2.95
CA LEU A 130 -15.83 4.07 -3.29
C LEU A 130 -16.66 2.92 -2.73
N GLY A 131 -17.24 3.08 -1.57
CA GLY A 131 -18.08 2.04 -1.00
C GLY A 131 -19.17 2.58 -0.06
N PRO A 132 -20.34 1.95 -0.03
CA PRO A 132 -21.42 2.33 0.88
C PRO A 132 -21.04 2.21 2.36
N GLY A 133 -20.02 1.42 2.70
CA GLY A 133 -19.45 1.33 4.05
C GLY A 133 -18.66 2.56 4.48
N TYR A 134 -18.13 3.34 3.56
CA TYR A 134 -17.34 4.56 3.82
C TYR A 134 -18.23 5.79 3.81
N LYS A 135 -19.32 5.73 4.56
CA LYS A 135 -20.46 6.64 4.46
C LYS A 135 -20.13 8.12 4.55
N ILE A 136 -19.00 8.55 5.13
CA ILE A 136 -18.80 10.00 5.30
C ILE A 136 -17.30 10.32 5.47
N MET A 137 -16.58 10.38 4.35
CA MET A 137 -15.24 10.98 4.35
C MET A 137 -15.30 12.49 4.54
N SER A 138 -16.41 13.13 4.13
CA SER A 138 -16.70 14.53 4.40
C SER A 138 -18.17 14.71 4.77
N LYS A 139 -18.43 15.50 5.82
CA LYS A 139 -19.77 15.88 6.25
C LYS A 139 -19.89 17.40 6.22
N VAL A 140 -20.92 17.89 5.54
CA VAL A 140 -21.27 19.31 5.47
C VAL A 140 -22.51 19.55 6.32
N ASN A 141 -22.39 20.44 7.29
CA ASN A 141 -23.54 20.88 8.10
C ASN A 141 -23.91 22.33 7.72
N TRP A 142 -25.18 22.55 7.46
CA TRP A 142 -25.76 23.86 7.18
C TRP A 142 -26.51 24.37 8.40
N LEU A 143 -26.38 25.64 8.68
CA LEU A 143 -27.12 26.32 9.71
C LEU A 143 -27.76 27.58 9.11
N PHE A 144 -29.09 27.70 9.20
CA PHE A 144 -29.86 28.83 8.61
C PHE A 144 -29.53 29.10 7.13
N GLY A 145 -29.40 28.03 6.34
CA GLY A 145 -29.05 28.14 4.90
C GLY A 145 -27.60 28.55 4.61
N LYS A 146 -26.76 28.70 5.64
CA LYS A 146 -25.35 29.03 5.50
C LYS A 146 -24.50 27.82 5.89
N LEU A 147 -23.35 27.71 5.23
CA LEU A 147 -22.36 26.66 5.53
C LEU A 147 -21.78 26.93 6.93
N ALA A 148 -22.04 26.00 7.86
CA ALA A 148 -21.58 26.14 9.25
C ALA A 148 -20.30 25.34 9.52
N ILE A 149 -20.30 24.05 9.18
CA ILE A 149 -19.19 23.14 9.50
C ILE A 149 -18.95 22.19 8.33
N ILE A 150 -17.68 22.06 7.94
CA ILE A 150 -17.18 20.98 7.08
C ILE A 150 -16.31 20.07 7.93
N LYS A 151 -16.69 18.80 8.04
CA LYS A 151 -15.85 17.75 8.64
C LYS A 151 -15.31 16.89 7.51
N SER A 152 -13.98 16.81 7.36
CA SER A 152 -13.31 15.94 6.42
C SER A 152 -12.27 15.12 7.16
N GLN A 153 -12.24 13.80 6.93
CA GLN A 153 -11.21 12.93 7.50
C GLN A 153 -9.85 13.27 6.93
N ASN A 154 -9.76 13.50 5.61
CA ASN A 154 -8.51 13.89 4.95
C ASN A 154 -7.95 15.17 5.59
N PHE A 155 -8.78 16.20 5.81
CA PHE A 155 -8.36 17.41 6.47
C PHE A 155 -7.89 17.17 7.91
N LYS A 156 -8.67 16.40 8.69
CA LYS A 156 -8.30 16.07 10.07
C LYS A 156 -6.97 15.35 10.15
N HIS A 157 -6.74 14.36 9.27
CA HIS A 157 -5.50 13.61 9.23
C HIS A 157 -4.33 14.49 8.77
N ALA A 158 -4.52 15.32 7.74
CA ALA A 158 -3.50 16.23 7.24
C ALA A 158 -3.03 17.23 8.32
N VAL A 159 -3.97 17.84 9.03
CA VAL A 159 -3.65 18.76 10.15
C VAL A 159 -2.95 18.02 11.29
N LYS A 160 -3.44 16.83 11.67
CA LYS A 160 -2.83 16.00 12.72
C LYS A 160 -1.41 15.57 12.34
N SER A 161 -1.13 15.41 11.05
CA SER A 161 0.19 15.10 10.49
C SER A 161 1.08 16.33 10.28
N LYS A 162 0.65 17.50 10.77
CA LYS A 162 1.39 18.76 10.61
C LYS A 162 1.66 19.15 9.16
N ILE A 163 0.81 18.70 8.22
CA ILE A 163 0.84 19.19 6.84
C ILE A 163 0.43 20.68 6.87
N PRO A 164 1.10 21.56 6.11
CA PRO A 164 0.75 22.97 6.02
C PRO A 164 -0.73 23.18 5.75
N TYR A 165 -1.34 24.14 6.44
CA TYR A 165 -2.79 24.32 6.48
C TYR A 165 -3.41 24.56 5.10
N ASP A 166 -2.73 25.29 4.23
CA ASP A 166 -3.15 25.51 2.83
C ASP A 166 -3.23 24.21 2.04
N LYS A 167 -2.27 23.30 2.21
CA LYS A 167 -2.27 21.95 1.61
C LYS A 167 -3.35 21.06 2.25
N ALA A 168 -3.49 21.10 3.57
CA ALA A 168 -4.53 20.35 4.27
C ALA A 168 -5.94 20.76 3.80
N ARG A 169 -6.19 22.04 3.53
CA ARG A 169 -7.44 22.53 2.95
C ARG A 169 -7.71 21.97 1.55
N LYS A 170 -6.69 21.88 0.70
CA LYS A 170 -6.81 21.26 -0.63
C LYS A 170 -7.16 19.78 -0.54
N LEU A 171 -6.60 19.08 0.46
CA LEU A 171 -6.89 17.66 0.69
C LEU A 171 -8.28 17.42 1.29
N ALA A 172 -8.94 18.43 1.85
CA ALA A 172 -10.22 18.28 2.53
C ALA A 172 -11.30 17.59 1.68
N PHE A 173 -11.32 17.88 0.38
CA PHE A 173 -12.27 17.33 -0.59
C PHE A 173 -11.60 16.42 -1.64
N ALA A 174 -10.31 16.10 -1.45
CA ALA A 174 -9.63 15.17 -2.34
C ALA A 174 -10.29 13.77 -2.23
N PRO A 175 -10.35 13.03 -3.34
CA PRO A 175 -10.79 11.65 -3.31
C PRO A 175 -9.96 10.85 -2.30
N HIS A 176 -10.61 9.99 -1.53
CA HIS A 176 -9.90 9.04 -0.70
C HIS A 176 -9.41 7.90 -1.56
N ILE A 177 -8.10 7.66 -1.57
CA ILE A 177 -7.48 6.60 -2.36
C ILE A 177 -7.24 5.36 -1.49
N ASN A 178 -7.43 4.18 -2.10
CA ASN A 178 -7.11 2.91 -1.47
C ASN A 178 -5.69 2.50 -1.84
N ILE A 179 -4.80 2.52 -0.87
CA ILE A 179 -3.39 2.16 -1.08
C ILE A 179 -3.12 0.67 -0.86
N GLY A 180 -4.14 -0.11 -0.53
CA GLY A 180 -4.02 -1.57 -0.39
C GLY A 180 -3.71 -2.29 -1.70
N VAL A 181 -4.05 -1.64 -2.84
CA VAL A 181 -3.64 -2.11 -4.18
C VAL A 181 -3.21 -0.91 -5.01
N PHE A 182 -1.99 -0.95 -5.53
CA PHE A 182 -1.47 0.07 -6.45
C PHE A 182 -0.40 -0.50 -7.37
N SER A 183 -0.17 0.16 -8.50
CA SER A 183 0.89 -0.19 -9.43
C SER A 183 1.72 1.03 -9.83
N LEU A 184 3.02 0.79 -10.12
CA LEU A 184 3.94 1.83 -10.54
C LEU A 184 5.11 1.22 -11.33
N GLU A 185 5.58 1.94 -12.36
CA GLU A 185 6.77 1.55 -13.11
C GLU A 185 8.04 1.78 -12.31
N LYS A 186 9.09 0.97 -12.55
CA LYS A 186 10.39 1.05 -11.89
C LYS A 186 10.99 2.46 -11.86
N ASN A 187 10.95 3.14 -13.00
CA ASN A 187 11.61 4.43 -13.21
C ASN A 187 10.67 5.61 -12.97
N SER A 188 9.52 5.40 -12.38
CA SER A 188 8.59 6.49 -12.05
C SER A 188 9.16 7.41 -10.97
N SER A 189 9.07 8.72 -11.19
CA SER A 189 9.37 9.75 -10.16
C SER A 189 8.43 9.68 -8.95
N GLY A 190 7.33 8.92 -9.08
CA GLY A 190 6.40 8.66 -7.99
C GLY A 190 7.06 8.02 -6.76
N TRP A 191 8.04 7.13 -6.96
CA TRP A 191 8.77 6.51 -5.85
C TRP A 191 9.52 7.52 -5.02
N GLU A 192 10.33 8.38 -5.64
CA GLU A 192 11.09 9.42 -4.96
C GLU A 192 10.16 10.42 -4.25
N SER A 193 9.10 10.86 -4.94
CA SER A 193 8.10 11.73 -4.36
C SER A 193 7.47 11.12 -3.11
N TRP A 194 7.12 9.83 -3.16
CA TRP A 194 6.54 9.13 -2.01
C TRP A 194 7.52 9.02 -0.85
N GLN A 195 8.74 8.53 -1.12
CA GLN A 195 9.81 8.39 -0.11
C GLN A 195 10.12 9.70 0.59
N ASN A 196 10.22 10.79 -0.15
CA ASN A 196 10.49 12.13 0.40
C ASN A 196 9.35 12.65 1.29
N ASN A 197 8.11 12.27 1.01
CA ASN A 197 6.96 12.65 1.82
C ASN A 197 6.71 11.71 3.02
N LEU A 198 7.26 10.51 3.03
CA LEU A 198 7.18 9.59 4.17
C LEU A 198 8.02 10.06 5.37
N LYS A 199 9.20 10.62 5.13
CA LYS A 199 10.14 11.04 6.17
C LYS A 199 9.54 12.00 7.22
N PRO A 200 8.82 13.07 6.85
CA PRO A 200 8.19 13.96 7.84
C PRO A 200 7.01 13.33 8.57
N VAL A 201 6.35 12.36 7.93
CA VAL A 201 5.10 11.74 8.42
C VAL A 201 5.37 10.62 9.42
N SER A 202 6.55 10.01 9.39
CA SER A 202 6.93 8.90 10.27
C SER A 202 6.82 9.23 11.78
N TYR A 203 7.01 10.50 12.15
CA TYR A 203 6.84 10.95 13.53
C TYR A 203 5.38 11.08 13.98
N THR A 204 4.42 11.15 13.07
CA THR A 204 3.03 11.53 13.37
C THR A 204 2.00 10.44 13.05
N HIS A 205 2.16 9.66 12.00
CA HIS A 205 1.12 8.77 11.46
C HIS A 205 1.07 7.34 12.02
N LEU A 206 2.16 6.81 12.59
CA LEU A 206 2.13 5.47 13.21
C LEU A 206 1.21 5.35 14.45
N ARG A 207 0.44 6.40 14.75
CA ARG A 207 -0.60 6.43 15.79
C ARG A 207 -2.03 6.28 15.26
N ALA A 208 -2.25 6.20 13.96
CA ALA A 208 -3.60 6.40 13.40
C ALA A 208 -4.47 5.12 13.32
N HIS A 209 -3.99 4.00 13.85
CA HIS A 209 -4.71 2.72 13.84
C HIS A 209 -4.93 2.14 15.25
N GLU A 210 -5.00 2.99 16.28
CA GLU A 210 -5.59 2.63 17.57
C GLU A 210 -7.02 3.14 17.67
#